data_591868ceecab899f46a0e7b51d7f410f
#
_entry.id   591868ceecab899f46a0e7b51d7f410f
#
_cell.length_a   1.000
_cell.length_b   1.000
_cell.length_c   1.000
_cell.angle_alpha   90.00
_cell.angle_beta   90.00
_cell.angle_gamma   90.00
#
_symmetry.space_group_name_H-M   'P 1'
#
loop_
_entity.id
_entity.type
_entity.pdbx_description
1 polymer ?
#
loop_
_entity_poly.entity_id
_entity_poly.type
_entity_poly.pdbx_seq_one_letter_code
_entity_poly.pdbx_strand_id
1 'polypeptide(L)'
;MMVGVTVLITLIQPRGIYILATVGMSITTMIFSIRGFIKNRKKYKADKKERVDLYRLYLKDKVKELTRLEREQKEGMHYHFPTVLELTDLVESYNHRIYEKTPLHFDFLYYRLGLGKMPTSYDLKYGQQERSGKKDALEEEGYALYSHHKKIPDMPIPANLSHGPVGYIGYVF
;
A
#
# COMPACT_ATOMS: atom_id res chain seq x y z
N MET A 1 -19.70 35.89 -21.93
CA MET A 1 -20.78 36.90 -21.91
C MET A 1 -20.31 38.29 -22.34
N MET A 2 -19.10 38.74 -22.06
CA MET A 2 -18.62 40.10 -22.49
C MET A 2 -18.55 40.31 -24.00
N VAL A 3 -18.21 39.29 -24.80
CA VAL A 3 -18.11 39.43 -26.26
C VAL A 3 -19.47 39.74 -26.93
N GLY A 4 -20.55 39.13 -26.42
CA GLY A 4 -21.90 39.40 -26.96
C GLY A 4 -22.40 40.81 -26.68
N VAL A 5 -22.08 41.36 -25.50
CA VAL A 5 -22.44 42.71 -25.14
C VAL A 5 -21.67 43.77 -25.93
N THR A 6 -20.37 43.54 -26.19
CA THR A 6 -19.55 44.42 -27.01
C THR A 6 -20.02 44.44 -28.47
N VAL A 7 -20.38 43.29 -29.04
CA VAL A 7 -20.92 43.20 -30.40
C VAL A 7 -22.27 43.96 -30.52
N LEU A 8 -23.14 43.83 -29.50
CA LEU A 8 -24.42 44.50 -29.48
C LEU A 8 -24.28 46.06 -29.38
N ILE A 9 -23.36 46.53 -28.54
CA ILE A 9 -23.05 47.97 -28.40
C ILE A 9 -22.47 48.55 -29.68
N THR A 10 -21.67 47.75 -30.42
CA THR A 10 -21.04 48.15 -31.68
C THR A 10 -22.02 48.32 -32.85
N LEU A 11 -23.13 47.56 -32.83
CA LEU A 11 -24.21 47.68 -33.83
C LEU A 11 -25.06 48.93 -33.65
N ILE A 12 -25.07 49.53 -32.46
CA ILE A 12 -25.92 50.63 -32.10
C ILE A 12 -25.24 52.00 -32.32
N GLN A 13 -23.90 52.08 -32.35
CA GLN A 13 -23.16 53.35 -32.54
C GLN A 13 -22.07 53.23 -33.61
N PRO A 14 -22.19 53.87 -34.78
CA PRO A 14 -21.21 53.83 -35.83
C PRO A 14 -20.02 54.79 -35.54
N ARG A 15 -19.08 54.33 -34.71
CA ARG A 15 -17.79 54.98 -34.48
C ARG A 15 -16.66 54.13 -35.03
N GLY A 16 -16.35 54.31 -36.26
CA GLY A 16 -15.21 53.90 -37.10
C GLY A 16 -14.14 52.97 -36.53
N ILE A 17 -12.90 53.33 -36.66
CA ILE A 17 -11.66 52.55 -36.43
C ILE A 17 -11.51 51.97 -35.00
N TYR A 18 -12.03 52.63 -33.97
CA TYR A 18 -11.95 52.17 -32.58
C TYR A 18 -12.71 50.84 -32.32
N ILE A 19 -13.74 50.55 -33.09
CA ILE A 19 -14.56 49.36 -32.97
C ILE A 19 -13.79 48.12 -33.49
N LEU A 20 -13.09 48.29 -34.60
CA LEU A 20 -12.23 47.26 -35.16
C LEU A 20 -11.09 46.87 -34.19
N ALA A 21 -10.51 47.87 -33.50
CA ALA A 21 -9.46 47.62 -32.52
C ALA A 21 -9.98 46.85 -31.27
N THR A 22 -11.16 47.19 -30.76
CA THR A 22 -11.75 46.51 -29.60
C THR A 22 -12.20 45.07 -29.92
N VAL A 23 -12.75 44.84 -31.10
CA VAL A 23 -13.11 43.48 -31.58
C VAL A 23 -11.84 42.64 -31.78
N GLY A 24 -10.80 43.19 -32.36
CA GLY A 24 -9.50 42.53 -32.56
C GLY A 24 -8.87 42.13 -31.22
N MET A 25 -8.86 43.02 -30.21
CA MET A 25 -8.40 42.68 -28.85
C MET A 25 -9.21 41.55 -28.20
N SER A 26 -10.53 41.60 -28.36
CA SER A 26 -11.43 40.57 -27.79
C SER A 26 -11.15 39.18 -28.38
N ILE A 27 -10.97 39.09 -29.68
CA ILE A 27 -10.63 37.85 -30.38
C ILE A 27 -9.27 37.33 -29.93
N THR A 28 -8.27 38.21 -29.84
CA THR A 28 -6.93 37.83 -29.39
C THR A 28 -6.95 37.28 -27.97
N THR A 29 -7.66 37.92 -27.02
CA THR A 29 -7.80 37.48 -25.67
C THR A 29 -8.52 36.11 -25.58
N MET A 30 -9.53 35.90 -26.42
CA MET A 30 -10.23 34.62 -26.50
C MET A 30 -9.30 33.48 -26.97
N ILE A 31 -8.48 33.74 -27.98
CA ILE A 31 -7.51 32.75 -28.48
C ILE A 31 -6.47 32.37 -27.39
N PHE A 32 -5.94 33.39 -26.68
CA PHE A 32 -5.00 33.17 -25.60
C PHE A 32 -5.64 32.38 -24.44
N SER A 33 -6.89 32.67 -24.09
CA SER A 33 -7.64 31.95 -23.05
C SER A 33 -7.83 30.48 -23.41
N ILE A 34 -8.23 30.19 -24.65
CA ILE A 34 -8.42 28.82 -25.14
C ILE A 34 -7.08 28.04 -25.12
N ARG A 35 -6.01 28.66 -25.61
CA ARG A 35 -4.67 28.05 -25.59
C ARG A 35 -4.20 27.77 -24.15
N GLY A 36 -4.41 28.73 -23.25
CA GLY A 36 -4.13 28.58 -21.81
C GLY A 36 -4.89 27.43 -21.20
N PHE A 37 -6.18 27.32 -21.47
CA PHE A 37 -7.03 26.23 -20.99
C PHE A 37 -6.54 24.86 -21.47
N ILE A 38 -6.23 24.72 -22.77
CA ILE A 38 -5.74 23.46 -23.34
C ILE A 38 -4.39 23.08 -22.72
N LYS A 39 -3.47 24.05 -22.57
CA LYS A 39 -2.15 23.84 -21.96
C LYS A 39 -2.29 23.40 -20.50
N ASN A 40 -3.13 24.08 -19.71
CA ASN A 40 -3.37 23.74 -18.32
C ASN A 40 -4.02 22.35 -18.17
N ARG A 41 -4.95 22.00 -19.06
CA ARG A 41 -5.58 20.68 -19.06
C ARG A 41 -4.57 19.56 -19.38
N LYS A 42 -3.65 19.80 -20.34
CA LYS A 42 -2.57 18.86 -20.64
C LYS A 42 -1.62 18.70 -19.46
N LYS A 43 -1.21 19.83 -18.85
CA LYS A 43 -0.36 19.82 -17.66
C LYS A 43 -1.01 19.05 -16.49
N TYR A 44 -2.27 19.34 -16.18
CA TYR A 44 -3.01 18.63 -15.13
C TYR A 44 -3.07 17.11 -15.36
N LYS A 45 -3.28 16.68 -16.61
CA LYS A 45 -3.27 15.24 -16.94
C LYS A 45 -1.88 14.63 -16.77
N ALA A 46 -0.81 15.33 -17.14
CA ALA A 46 0.56 14.88 -16.97
C ALA A 46 0.92 14.77 -15.48
N ASP A 47 0.64 15.83 -14.69
CA ASP A 47 0.90 15.85 -13.25
C ASP A 47 0.11 14.74 -12.51
N LYS A 48 -1.13 14.49 -12.94
CA LYS A 48 -1.94 13.39 -12.38
C LYS A 48 -1.32 12.03 -12.69
N LYS A 49 -0.86 11.82 -13.92
CA LYS A 49 -0.21 10.57 -14.32
C LYS A 49 1.09 10.35 -13.53
N GLU A 50 1.92 11.38 -13.44
CA GLU A 50 3.18 11.36 -12.68
C GLU A 50 2.93 10.98 -11.20
N ARG A 51 1.92 11.55 -10.56
CA ARG A 51 1.55 11.18 -9.17
C ARG A 51 1.17 9.72 -9.04
N VAL A 52 0.40 9.19 -10.00
CA VAL A 52 -0.01 7.78 -10.02
C VAL A 52 1.22 6.88 -10.17
N ASP A 53 2.11 7.22 -11.10
CA ASP A 53 3.33 6.45 -11.37
C ASP A 53 4.28 6.47 -10.16
N LEU A 54 4.46 7.63 -9.51
CA LEU A 54 5.24 7.76 -8.28
C LEU A 54 4.65 6.95 -7.11
N TYR A 55 3.32 6.97 -6.96
CA TYR A 55 2.66 6.19 -5.92
C TYR A 55 2.82 4.67 -6.14
N ARG A 56 2.70 4.22 -7.38
CA ARG A 56 2.93 2.81 -7.72
C ARG A 56 4.38 2.39 -7.50
N LEU A 57 5.33 3.28 -7.81
CA LEU A 57 6.74 3.03 -7.50
C LEU A 57 6.95 2.88 -5.99
N TYR A 58 6.37 3.78 -5.20
CA TYR A 58 6.38 3.68 -3.74
C TYR A 58 5.79 2.37 -3.23
N LEU A 59 4.61 1.95 -3.74
CA LEU A 59 4.01 0.67 -3.37
C LEU A 59 4.92 -0.51 -3.72
N LYS A 60 5.56 -0.48 -4.89
CA LYS A 60 6.51 -1.52 -5.32
C LYS A 60 7.72 -1.63 -4.39
N ASP A 61 8.25 -0.52 -3.92
CA ASP A 61 9.36 -0.53 -2.97
C ASP A 61 8.90 -1.02 -1.59
N LYS A 62 7.68 -0.65 -1.17
CA LYS A 62 7.08 -1.19 0.07
C LYS A 62 6.82 -2.69 -0.01
N VAL A 63 6.39 -3.23 -1.15
CA VAL A 63 6.27 -4.69 -1.35
C VAL A 63 7.60 -5.38 -1.10
N LYS A 64 8.70 -4.87 -1.67
CA LYS A 64 10.03 -5.47 -1.46
C LYS A 64 10.45 -5.46 0.01
N GLU A 65 10.21 -4.34 0.69
CA GLU A 65 10.52 -4.20 2.12
C GLU A 65 9.70 -5.20 2.95
N LEU A 66 8.38 -5.27 2.73
CA LEU A 66 7.48 -6.19 3.44
C LEU A 66 7.84 -7.65 3.17
N THR A 67 8.11 -8.02 1.91
CA THR A 67 8.53 -9.39 1.57
C THR A 67 9.85 -9.77 2.25
N ARG A 68 10.77 -8.81 2.40
CA ARG A 68 12.01 -9.05 3.16
C ARG A 68 11.72 -9.32 4.63
N LEU A 69 10.89 -8.47 5.26
CA LEU A 69 10.52 -8.62 6.67
C LEU A 69 9.74 -9.92 6.94
N GLU A 70 8.84 -10.30 6.03
CA GLU A 70 8.13 -11.59 6.10
C GLU A 70 9.10 -12.77 6.07
N ARG A 71 10.07 -12.71 5.16
CA ARG A 71 11.08 -13.76 5.05
C ARG A 71 11.93 -13.86 6.32
N GLU A 72 12.41 -12.72 6.82
CA GLU A 72 13.21 -12.66 8.06
C GLU A 72 12.40 -13.21 9.27
N GLN A 73 11.13 -12.84 9.38
CA GLN A 73 10.25 -13.38 10.43
C GLN A 73 10.04 -14.87 10.27
N LYS A 74 9.80 -15.33 9.04
CA LYS A 74 9.59 -16.76 8.74
C LYS A 74 10.84 -17.58 9.07
N GLU A 75 12.01 -17.13 8.63
CA GLU A 75 13.30 -17.77 8.92
C GLU A 75 13.55 -17.83 10.44
N GLY A 76 13.34 -16.72 11.16
CA GLY A 76 13.47 -16.68 12.61
C GLY A 76 12.54 -17.65 13.32
N MET A 77 11.26 -17.71 12.91
CA MET A 77 10.30 -18.63 13.50
C MET A 77 10.61 -20.10 13.20
N HIS A 78 11.08 -20.42 12.00
CA HIS A 78 11.52 -21.78 11.67
C HIS A 78 12.81 -22.17 12.43
N TYR A 79 13.70 -21.21 12.66
CA TYR A 79 14.87 -21.44 13.51
C TYR A 79 14.49 -21.76 14.96
N HIS A 80 13.57 -21.01 15.55
CA HIS A 80 13.13 -21.22 16.94
C HIS A 80 12.24 -22.46 17.11
N PHE A 81 11.44 -22.78 16.10
CA PHE A 81 10.49 -23.90 16.09
C PHE A 81 10.73 -24.84 14.91
N PRO A 82 11.85 -25.60 14.92
CA PRO A 82 12.20 -26.51 13.85
C PRO A 82 11.19 -27.66 13.70
N THR A 83 11.25 -28.34 12.57
CA THR A 83 10.46 -29.55 12.33
C THR A 83 10.95 -30.72 13.17
N VAL A 84 10.11 -31.75 13.29
CA VAL A 84 10.52 -32.99 14.00
C VAL A 84 11.74 -33.63 13.36
N LEU A 85 11.84 -33.63 12.02
CA LEU A 85 13.00 -34.17 11.31
C LEU A 85 14.27 -33.38 11.63
N GLU A 86 14.21 -32.05 11.59
CA GLU A 86 15.35 -31.20 11.97
C GLU A 86 15.75 -31.40 13.44
N LEU A 87 14.79 -31.63 14.34
CA LEU A 87 15.08 -31.95 15.74
C LEU A 87 15.79 -33.30 15.87
N THR A 88 15.37 -34.31 15.10
CA THR A 88 16.04 -35.61 15.07
C THR A 88 17.49 -35.45 14.61
N ASP A 89 17.72 -34.73 13.52
CA ASP A 89 19.06 -34.47 13.00
C ASP A 89 19.94 -33.72 14.03
N LEU A 90 19.37 -32.76 14.76
CA LEU A 90 20.07 -32.03 15.83
C LEU A 90 20.51 -32.98 16.96
N VAL A 91 19.64 -33.92 17.35
CA VAL A 91 19.96 -34.92 18.40
C VAL A 91 20.99 -35.92 17.93
N GLU A 92 20.85 -36.47 16.73
CA GLU A 92 21.78 -37.44 16.16
C GLU A 92 23.20 -36.85 15.93
N SER A 93 23.26 -35.55 15.56
CA SER A 93 24.51 -34.84 15.38
C SER A 93 25.11 -34.28 16.67
N TYR A 94 24.50 -34.51 17.83
CA TYR A 94 24.91 -33.93 19.13
C TYR A 94 25.13 -32.41 19.06
N ASN A 95 24.25 -31.70 18.36
CA ASN A 95 24.37 -30.26 18.18
C ASN A 95 24.15 -29.52 19.48
N HIS A 96 24.96 -28.49 19.76
CA HIS A 96 24.85 -27.65 20.96
C HIS A 96 23.47 -27.01 21.15
N ARG A 97 22.71 -26.83 20.08
CA ARG A 97 21.35 -26.28 20.09
C ARG A 97 20.36 -27.09 20.93
N ILE A 98 20.63 -28.36 21.22
CA ILE A 98 19.80 -29.18 22.10
C ILE A 98 19.66 -28.54 23.49
N TYR A 99 20.71 -27.83 23.95
CA TYR A 99 20.78 -27.20 25.26
C TYR A 99 20.43 -25.70 25.24
N GLU A 100 20.03 -25.15 24.11
CA GLU A 100 19.72 -23.72 23.97
C GLU A 100 18.48 -23.30 24.80
N LYS A 101 17.46 -24.20 24.89
CA LYS A 101 16.19 -23.90 25.57
C LYS A 101 16.26 -24.28 27.04
N THR A 102 16.62 -23.30 27.86
CA THR A 102 16.62 -23.44 29.33
C THR A 102 15.41 -22.75 29.96
N PRO A 103 15.07 -23.03 31.24
CA PRO A 103 13.95 -22.39 31.92
C PRO A 103 14.00 -20.84 31.97
N LEU A 104 15.16 -20.25 31.70
CA LEU A 104 15.34 -18.81 31.66
C LEU A 104 14.96 -18.16 30.29
N HIS A 105 14.77 -18.98 29.26
CA HIS A 105 14.42 -18.50 27.95
C HIS A 105 12.90 -18.42 27.76
N PHE A 106 12.46 -17.39 27.00
CA PHE A 106 11.02 -17.14 26.76
C PHE A 106 10.32 -18.26 25.99
N ASP A 107 11.08 -19.03 25.22
CA ASP A 107 10.59 -20.15 24.39
C ASP A 107 10.77 -21.53 25.04
N PHE A 108 11.06 -21.56 26.35
CA PHE A 108 11.13 -22.81 27.11
C PHE A 108 9.76 -23.49 27.17
N LEU A 109 9.71 -24.80 26.93
CA LEU A 109 8.50 -25.61 26.85
C LEU A 109 7.53 -25.21 25.72
N TYR A 110 7.96 -24.41 24.77
CA TYR A 110 7.22 -24.23 23.55
C TYR A 110 7.53 -25.33 22.55
N TYR A 111 6.51 -25.87 21.92
CA TYR A 111 6.62 -26.84 20.85
C TYR A 111 5.82 -26.41 19.63
N ARG A 112 6.16 -26.92 18.46
CA ARG A 112 5.49 -26.65 17.21
C ARG A 112 4.29 -27.57 17.02
N LEU A 113 3.07 -27.02 16.92
CA LEU A 113 1.85 -27.76 16.59
C LEU A 113 1.75 -28.10 15.11
N GLY A 114 2.19 -27.18 14.25
CA GLY A 114 2.06 -27.30 12.81
C GLY A 114 2.39 -26.01 12.08
N LEU A 115 1.89 -25.90 10.87
CA LEU A 115 1.99 -24.67 10.06
C LEU A 115 0.65 -24.00 9.95
N GLY A 116 0.64 -22.67 9.99
CA GLY A 116 -0.57 -21.89 9.83
C GLY A 116 -0.32 -20.44 9.48
N LYS A 117 -1.38 -19.65 9.47
CA LYS A 117 -1.28 -18.21 9.21
C LYS A 117 -1.11 -17.46 10.52
N MET A 118 0.02 -16.77 10.67
CA MET A 118 0.28 -15.95 11.85
C MET A 118 0.31 -14.46 11.50
N PRO A 119 -0.05 -13.58 12.44
CA PRO A 119 0.09 -12.15 12.25
C PRO A 119 1.57 -11.77 12.12
N THR A 120 1.83 -10.68 11.44
CA THR A 120 3.16 -10.08 11.38
C THR A 120 3.60 -9.55 12.74
N SER A 121 4.88 -9.65 13.06
CA SER A 121 5.47 -9.08 14.28
C SER A 121 5.67 -7.56 14.20
N TYR A 122 5.69 -7.00 13.00
CA TYR A 122 5.80 -5.58 12.75
C TYR A 122 4.41 -4.92 12.65
N ASP A 123 4.34 -3.67 13.14
CA ASP A 123 3.10 -2.90 13.14
C ASP A 123 2.83 -2.31 11.75
N LEU A 124 1.92 -2.96 11.01
CA LEU A 124 1.51 -2.53 9.69
C LEU A 124 0.30 -1.58 9.81
N LYS A 125 0.54 -0.28 9.63
CA LYS A 125 -0.52 0.74 9.65
C LYS A 125 -0.92 1.16 8.25
N TYR A 126 -2.20 1.07 7.95
CA TYR A 126 -2.80 1.61 6.75
C TYR A 126 -3.76 2.75 7.12
N GLY A 127 -3.38 3.97 6.72
CA GLY A 127 -4.22 5.15 6.95
C GLY A 127 -5.38 5.19 5.96
N GLN A 128 -6.54 4.67 6.36
CA GLN A 128 -7.77 4.90 5.62
C GLN A 128 -8.19 6.36 5.80
N GLN A 129 -8.09 7.15 4.73
CA GLN A 129 -8.79 8.42 4.71
C GLN A 129 -10.27 8.14 4.43
N GLU A 130 -11.11 8.38 5.43
CA GLU A 130 -12.57 8.43 5.26
C GLU A 130 -12.96 9.62 4.35
N ARG A 131 -12.69 9.52 3.07
CA ARG A 131 -13.24 10.43 2.07
C ARG A 131 -14.52 9.82 1.53
N SER A 132 -15.61 10.42 1.95
CA SER A 132 -16.94 10.20 1.39
C SER A 132 -16.93 10.15 -0.14
N GLY A 133 -17.29 9.01 -0.72
CA GLY A 133 -17.86 8.89 -2.03
C GLY A 133 -17.26 7.88 -2.98
N LYS A 134 -16.15 8.01 -3.55
CA LYS A 134 -15.59 7.07 -4.54
C LYS A 134 -14.26 6.52 -4.05
N LYS A 135 -14.21 5.20 -3.87
CA LYS A 135 -12.93 4.50 -3.67
C LYS A 135 -12.04 4.77 -4.88
N ASP A 136 -10.87 5.33 -4.63
CA ASP A 136 -9.87 5.50 -5.69
C ASP A 136 -9.21 4.14 -5.95
N ALA A 137 -9.00 3.79 -7.21
CA ALA A 137 -8.34 2.54 -7.59
C ALA A 137 -6.96 2.38 -6.92
N LEU A 138 -6.27 3.50 -6.66
CA LEU A 138 -4.99 3.50 -5.94
C LEU A 138 -5.13 3.15 -4.46
N GLU A 139 -6.22 3.55 -3.84
CA GLU A 139 -6.55 3.17 -2.45
C GLU A 139 -6.82 1.66 -2.35
N GLU A 140 -7.52 1.11 -3.33
CA GLU A 140 -7.79 -0.33 -3.41
C GLU A 140 -6.49 -1.13 -3.60
N GLU A 141 -5.57 -0.68 -4.47
CA GLU A 141 -4.24 -1.27 -4.63
C GLU A 141 -3.46 -1.27 -3.30
N GLY A 142 -3.47 -0.15 -2.58
CA GLY A 142 -2.81 -0.03 -1.26
C GLY A 142 -3.45 -0.90 -0.18
N TYR A 143 -4.79 -0.98 -0.15
CA TYR A 143 -5.50 -1.83 0.81
C TYR A 143 -5.31 -3.33 0.53
N ALA A 144 -5.30 -3.72 -0.73
CA ALA A 144 -5.01 -5.10 -1.12
C ALA A 144 -3.60 -5.53 -0.65
N LEU A 145 -2.62 -4.65 -0.82
CA LEU A 145 -1.26 -4.87 -0.33
C LEU A 145 -1.24 -5.04 1.20
N TYR A 146 -1.89 -4.12 1.93
CA TYR A 146 -2.00 -4.20 3.39
C TYR A 146 -2.65 -5.50 3.86
N SER A 147 -3.78 -5.89 3.26
CA SER A 147 -4.51 -7.10 3.65
C SER A 147 -3.73 -8.37 3.36
N HIS A 148 -2.96 -8.40 2.26
CA HIS A 148 -2.10 -9.52 1.89
C HIS A 148 -0.98 -9.73 2.91
N HIS A 149 -0.29 -8.65 3.30
CA HIS A 149 0.86 -8.71 4.21
C HIS A 149 0.51 -8.66 5.70
N LYS A 150 -0.77 -8.63 6.07
CA LYS A 150 -1.21 -8.65 7.47
C LYS A 150 -0.99 -10.00 8.15
N LYS A 151 -1.01 -11.08 7.38
CA LYS A 151 -0.82 -12.44 7.89
C LYS A 151 0.13 -13.20 6.98
N ILE A 152 1.13 -13.82 7.57
CA ILE A 152 2.13 -14.62 6.89
C ILE A 152 1.66 -16.08 6.85
N PRO A 153 1.57 -16.71 5.69
CA PRO A 153 1.24 -18.14 5.59
C PRO A 153 2.45 -19.02 5.93
N ASP A 154 2.18 -20.29 6.21
CA ASP A 154 3.19 -21.33 6.47
C ASP A 154 4.17 -20.99 7.61
N MET A 155 3.65 -20.33 8.63
CA MET A 155 4.39 -20.04 9.85
C MET A 155 4.24 -21.17 10.87
N PRO A 156 5.30 -21.56 11.61
CA PRO A 156 5.19 -22.47 12.74
C PRO A 156 4.24 -21.89 13.79
N ILE A 157 3.27 -22.68 14.24
CA ILE A 157 2.38 -22.34 15.34
C ILE A 157 2.97 -22.89 16.63
N PRO A 158 3.52 -22.04 17.52
CA PRO A 158 4.04 -22.47 18.82
C PRO A 158 2.91 -22.67 19.82
N ALA A 159 3.00 -23.72 20.63
CA ALA A 159 2.16 -23.93 21.80
C ALA A 159 3.02 -24.07 23.03
N ASN A 160 2.57 -23.49 24.15
CA ASN A 160 3.29 -23.50 25.41
C ASN A 160 2.70 -24.58 26.34
N LEU A 161 3.55 -25.49 26.80
CA LEU A 161 3.16 -26.55 27.76
C LEU A 161 3.05 -26.04 29.18
N SER A 162 3.64 -24.90 29.52
CA SER A 162 3.64 -24.36 30.89
C SER A 162 2.32 -23.70 31.31
N HIS A 163 1.44 -23.33 30.36
CA HIS A 163 0.26 -22.50 30.59
C HIS A 163 -1.07 -23.25 30.41
N GLY A 164 -1.14 -24.50 30.64
CA GLY A 164 -2.44 -25.19 30.65
C GLY A 164 -2.38 -26.68 30.77
N PRO A 165 -3.34 -27.27 31.49
CA PRO A 165 -3.52 -28.69 31.52
C PRO A 165 -4.17 -29.12 30.21
N VAL A 166 -3.51 -29.76 29.32
CA VAL A 166 -4.09 -30.47 28.16
C VAL A 166 -4.78 -29.54 27.11
N GLY A 167 -4.07 -29.25 26.04
CA GLY A 167 -4.70 -28.70 24.84
C GLY A 167 -5.43 -29.81 24.07
N TYR A 168 -6.73 -29.64 23.84
CA TYR A 168 -7.47 -30.49 22.91
C TYR A 168 -7.22 -29.99 21.48
N ILE A 169 -6.61 -30.82 20.65
CA ILE A 169 -6.50 -30.57 19.23
C ILE A 169 -7.70 -31.24 18.55
N GLY A 170 -8.72 -30.44 18.24
CA GLY A 170 -9.87 -30.88 17.47
C GLY A 170 -9.58 -30.75 15.98
N TYR A 171 -9.72 -31.83 15.21
CA TYR A 171 -9.82 -31.76 13.77
C TYR A 171 -11.30 -31.47 13.41
N VAL A 172 -11.53 -30.34 12.75
CA VAL A 172 -12.81 -30.08 12.07
C VAL A 172 -12.64 -30.57 10.66
N PHE A 173 -13.34 -31.66 10.33
CA PHE A 173 -13.44 -32.18 8.97
C PHE A 173 -14.43 -31.38 8.13
#